data_0b1bdddd004f731b3188ddc67edff5b6
#
_entry.id   0b1bdddd004f731b3188ddc67edff5b6
#
_cell.length_a   1.000
_cell.length_b   1.000
_cell.length_c   1.000
_cell.angle_alpha   90.00
_cell.angle_beta   90.00
_cell.angle_gamma   90.00
#
_symmetry.space_group_name_H-M   'P 1'
#
loop_
_entity.id
_entity.type
_entity.pdbx_description
1 polymer ?
#
loop_
_entity_poly.entity_id
_entity_poly.type
_entity_poly.pdbx_seq_one_letter_code
_entity_poly.pdbx_strand_id
1 'polypeptide(L)'
;LHKTKKEDLIQEKVKALAELKQVQSAFDQLGASGISFILLKGIGLSQRIYQDPTFRCSKDLDILVPNREEVIQLRTFLLENGWEPVYSYWVEDLPQRDWYLDLANDEPLVNPETGINIEIHWDLDRLIFDLPSTEFQELIQQNTTRIQVLNRSIRVLSPELELVYLFAHGARHAWFRLKWLVDIIHYPVEKIDQPKFQKLLKRFHATHFLPEANELANFYFGRGIELPMQGKPNPFVIKYSKEQIANEVVIGFPNLKAFLKYLYHHYFLFEKKSKAFKFLFRTIGIRPQDISAVKLPYYWQYFFYRYYSLLKRKMNPLRE
;
A
#
# COMPACT_ATOMS: atom_id res chain seq x y z
N LEU A 1 -7.84 -32.24 20.84
CA LEU A 1 -8.07 -30.85 20.44
C LEU A 1 -6.93 -29.92 20.89
N HIS A 2 -6.35 -30.09 22.10
CA HIS A 2 -5.22 -29.25 22.61
C HIS A 2 -3.88 -29.59 21.95
N LYS A 3 -3.65 -30.83 21.57
CA LYS A 3 -2.39 -31.29 20.96
C LYS A 3 -2.24 -30.78 19.53
N THR A 4 -3.29 -30.80 18.73
CA THR A 4 -3.36 -30.28 17.38
C THR A 4 -3.09 -28.76 17.32
N LYS A 5 -3.70 -27.94 18.20
CA LYS A 5 -3.46 -26.49 18.24
C LYS A 5 -2.01 -26.11 18.54
N LYS A 6 -1.31 -26.91 19.37
CA LYS A 6 0.11 -26.67 19.70
C LYS A 6 1.02 -27.04 18.54
N GLU A 7 0.71 -28.10 17.83
CA GLU A 7 1.45 -28.54 16.64
C GLU A 7 1.29 -27.53 15.49
N ASP A 8 0.07 -27.04 15.24
CA ASP A 8 -0.21 -25.99 14.27
C ASP A 8 0.57 -24.70 14.57
N LEU A 9 0.59 -24.29 15.84
CA LEU A 9 1.33 -23.10 16.28
C LEU A 9 2.85 -23.23 16.09
N ILE A 10 3.40 -24.44 16.30
CA ILE A 10 4.82 -24.74 16.07
C ILE A 10 5.12 -24.68 14.57
N GLN A 11 4.27 -25.26 13.75
CA GLN A 11 4.44 -25.22 12.29
C GLN A 11 4.39 -23.80 11.73
N GLU A 12 3.45 -22.98 12.20
CA GLU A 12 3.38 -21.55 11.85
C GLU A 12 4.65 -20.79 12.24
N LYS A 13 5.18 -21.03 13.45
CA LYS A 13 6.45 -20.42 13.88
C LYS A 13 7.65 -20.88 13.05
N VAL A 14 7.74 -22.17 12.72
CA VAL A 14 8.82 -22.69 11.86
C VAL A 14 8.75 -22.05 10.46
N LYS A 15 7.55 -21.92 9.91
CA LYS A 15 7.32 -21.25 8.63
C LYS A 15 7.75 -19.77 8.70
N ALA A 16 7.32 -19.05 9.74
CA ALA A 16 7.70 -17.65 9.94
C ALA A 16 9.23 -17.46 10.08
N LEU A 17 9.91 -18.35 10.78
CA LEU A 17 11.38 -18.31 10.89
C LEU A 17 12.08 -18.59 9.54
N ALA A 18 11.55 -19.51 8.72
CA ALA A 18 12.06 -19.74 7.38
C ALA A 18 11.86 -18.52 6.47
N GLU A 19 10.69 -17.90 6.51
CA GLU A 19 10.39 -16.64 5.80
C GLU A 19 11.32 -15.51 6.26
N LEU A 20 11.61 -15.38 7.55
CA LEU A 20 12.54 -14.38 8.08
C LEU A 20 13.95 -14.53 7.51
N LYS A 21 14.45 -15.77 7.33
CA LYS A 21 15.76 -16.02 6.73
C LYS A 21 15.78 -15.54 5.27
N GLN A 22 14.70 -15.75 4.52
CA GLN A 22 14.57 -15.26 3.14
C GLN A 22 14.49 -13.73 3.09
N VAL A 23 13.74 -13.11 4.00
CA VAL A 23 13.67 -11.65 4.15
C VAL A 23 15.04 -11.07 4.49
N GLN A 24 15.84 -11.75 5.31
CA GLN A 24 17.20 -11.31 5.64
C GLN A 24 18.08 -11.27 4.39
N SER A 25 18.02 -12.28 3.52
CA SER A 25 18.72 -12.30 2.24
C SER A 25 18.28 -11.13 1.34
N ALA A 26 16.97 -10.82 1.27
CA ALA A 26 16.47 -9.68 0.52
C ALA A 26 17.03 -8.34 1.08
N PHE A 27 17.12 -8.19 2.40
CA PHE A 27 17.76 -7.02 3.01
C PHE A 27 19.26 -6.90 2.71
N ASP A 28 19.97 -8.03 2.57
CA ASP A 28 21.37 -8.03 2.15
C ASP A 28 21.53 -7.49 0.74
N GLN A 29 20.67 -7.93 -0.19
CA GLN A 29 20.69 -7.47 -1.57
C GLN A 29 20.27 -5.99 -1.67
N LEU A 30 19.21 -5.56 -0.95
CA LEU A 30 18.82 -4.16 -0.88
C LEU A 30 19.96 -3.28 -0.32
N GLY A 31 20.68 -3.77 0.71
CA GLY A 31 21.83 -3.07 1.26
C GLY A 31 23.00 -2.98 0.27
N ALA A 32 23.24 -4.01 -0.54
CA ALA A 32 24.28 -4.04 -1.56
C ALA A 32 24.03 -3.05 -2.72
N SER A 33 22.76 -2.67 -2.97
CA SER A 33 22.43 -1.64 -3.97
C SER A 33 22.98 -0.26 -3.64
N GLY A 34 23.31 0.02 -2.38
CA GLY A 34 23.68 1.35 -1.90
C GLY A 34 22.53 2.36 -1.84
N ILE A 35 21.35 1.99 -2.28
CA ILE A 35 20.18 2.88 -2.32
C ILE A 35 19.44 2.83 -0.98
N SER A 36 19.13 4.03 -0.48
CA SER A 36 18.44 4.17 0.80
C SER A 36 16.93 3.97 0.64
N PHE A 37 16.36 3.06 1.42
CA PHE A 37 14.92 2.78 1.43
C PHE A 37 14.31 2.92 2.83
N ILE A 38 12.99 2.98 2.88
CA ILE A 38 12.17 3.01 4.09
C ILE A 38 11.22 1.83 4.04
N LEU A 39 11.23 1.00 5.07
CA LEU A 39 10.29 -0.12 5.19
C LEU A 39 8.93 0.40 5.65
N LEU A 40 7.86 0.09 4.90
CA LEU A 40 6.53 0.66 5.14
C LEU A 40 5.65 -0.17 6.08
N LYS A 41 5.58 -1.45 5.88
CA LYS A 41 4.65 -2.39 6.54
C LYS A 41 5.36 -3.69 6.92
N GLY A 42 4.60 -4.77 7.02
CA GLY A 42 5.14 -6.12 7.19
C GLY A 42 5.96 -6.26 8.47
N ILE A 43 7.18 -6.73 8.32
CA ILE A 43 8.11 -7.04 9.41
C ILE A 43 8.49 -5.80 10.25
N GLY A 44 8.59 -4.61 9.64
CA GLY A 44 8.88 -3.35 10.36
C GLY A 44 7.75 -2.96 11.30
N LEU A 45 6.52 -3.03 10.80
CA LEU A 45 5.32 -2.77 11.59
C LEU A 45 5.15 -3.82 12.70
N SER A 46 5.42 -5.11 12.40
CA SER A 46 5.42 -6.18 13.38
C SER A 46 6.38 -5.91 14.52
N GLN A 47 7.61 -5.51 14.21
CA GLN A 47 8.62 -5.16 15.22
C GLN A 47 8.18 -3.96 16.06
N ARG A 48 7.55 -2.95 15.46
CA ARG A 48 7.08 -1.76 16.19
C ARG A 48 5.93 -2.07 17.15
N ILE A 49 4.94 -2.83 16.68
CA ILE A 49 3.71 -3.10 17.43
C ILE A 49 3.94 -4.20 18.47
N TYR A 50 4.51 -5.31 18.04
CA TYR A 50 4.57 -6.54 18.83
C TYR A 50 5.97 -6.84 19.41
N GLN A 51 6.99 -6.06 19.03
CA GLN A 51 8.40 -6.32 19.35
C GLN A 51 8.87 -7.72 18.93
N ASP A 52 8.15 -8.32 17.98
CA ASP A 52 8.41 -9.63 17.40
C ASP A 52 8.22 -9.57 15.90
N PRO A 53 9.30 -9.68 15.10
CA PRO A 53 9.22 -9.61 13.64
C PRO A 53 8.47 -10.79 13.02
N THR A 54 8.29 -11.91 13.76
CA THR A 54 7.59 -13.10 13.29
C THR A 54 6.08 -12.98 13.32
N PHE A 55 5.54 -12.08 14.13
CA PHE A 55 4.09 -11.98 14.36
C PHE A 55 3.30 -11.59 13.10
N ARG A 56 3.92 -10.79 12.23
CA ARG A 56 3.39 -10.39 10.93
C ARG A 56 4.39 -10.61 9.80
N CYS A 57 5.10 -11.75 9.84
CA CYS A 57 5.99 -12.09 8.75
C CYS A 57 5.18 -12.22 7.44
N SER A 58 5.71 -11.66 6.38
CA SER A 58 5.13 -11.72 5.04
C SER A 58 6.28 -11.87 4.05
N LYS A 59 6.00 -12.58 2.97
CA LYS A 59 6.91 -12.62 1.81
C LYS A 59 6.90 -11.32 1.01
N ASP A 60 6.01 -10.38 1.34
CA ASP A 60 5.91 -9.09 0.69
C ASP A 60 6.66 -8.04 1.52
N LEU A 61 7.67 -7.43 0.93
CA LEU A 61 8.42 -6.30 1.48
C LEU A 61 8.00 -5.02 0.77
N ASP A 62 7.18 -4.22 1.41
CA ASP A 62 6.82 -2.88 0.93
C ASP A 62 7.93 -1.89 1.33
N ILE A 63 8.65 -1.36 0.37
CA ILE A 63 9.70 -0.37 0.59
C ILE A 63 9.39 0.93 -0.13
N LEU A 64 9.72 2.06 0.49
CA LEU A 64 9.58 3.38 -0.11
C LEU A 64 10.96 3.93 -0.48
N VAL A 65 11.09 4.32 -1.74
CA VAL A 65 12.23 5.06 -2.30
C VAL A 65 11.67 6.35 -2.89
N PRO A 66 11.74 7.49 -2.16
CA PRO A 66 11.02 8.71 -2.54
C PRO A 66 11.62 9.45 -3.75
N ASN A 67 12.76 9.02 -4.25
CA ASN A 67 13.40 9.55 -5.45
C ASN A 67 13.21 8.59 -6.62
N ARG A 68 12.59 9.06 -7.71
CA ARG A 68 12.27 8.23 -8.89
C ARG A 68 13.52 7.72 -9.64
N GLU A 69 14.60 8.48 -9.66
CA GLU A 69 15.87 8.05 -10.26
C GLU A 69 16.47 6.89 -9.47
N GLU A 70 16.41 6.97 -8.13
CA GLU A 70 16.84 5.88 -7.25
C GLU A 70 15.94 4.63 -7.41
N VAL A 71 14.63 4.79 -7.67
CA VAL A 71 13.72 3.68 -8.00
C VAL A 71 14.19 2.95 -9.25
N ILE A 72 14.50 3.69 -10.32
CA ILE A 72 14.99 3.12 -11.58
C ILE A 72 16.30 2.36 -11.34
N GLN A 73 17.24 2.97 -10.61
CA GLN A 73 18.53 2.36 -10.28
C GLN A 73 18.35 1.09 -9.44
N LEU A 74 17.50 1.13 -8.40
CA LEU A 74 17.23 -0.03 -7.55
C LEU A 74 16.58 -1.15 -8.34
N ARG A 75 15.59 -0.84 -9.17
CA ARG A 75 14.96 -1.82 -10.05
C ARG A 75 16.00 -2.50 -10.95
N THR A 76 16.82 -1.72 -11.65
CA THR A 76 17.86 -2.25 -12.53
C THR A 76 18.82 -3.17 -11.75
N PHE A 77 19.31 -2.71 -10.60
CA PHE A 77 20.18 -3.50 -9.73
C PHE A 77 19.53 -4.84 -9.34
N LEU A 78 18.26 -4.83 -8.91
CA LEU A 78 17.56 -6.06 -8.51
C LEU A 78 17.39 -7.03 -9.68
N LEU A 79 17.04 -6.55 -10.88
CA LEU A 79 16.92 -7.38 -12.08
C LEU A 79 18.27 -8.03 -12.46
N GLU A 80 19.37 -7.29 -12.37
CA GLU A 80 20.73 -7.81 -12.60
C GLU A 80 21.16 -8.86 -11.55
N ASN A 81 20.49 -8.86 -10.38
CA ASN A 81 20.73 -9.79 -9.28
C ASN A 81 19.63 -10.88 -9.16
N GLY A 82 18.97 -11.22 -10.25
CA GLY A 82 18.08 -12.36 -10.36
C GLY A 82 16.66 -12.16 -9.88
N TRP A 83 16.22 -10.90 -9.67
CA TRP A 83 14.81 -10.60 -9.45
C TRP A 83 14.08 -10.48 -10.78
N GLU A 84 12.79 -10.76 -10.76
CA GLU A 84 11.91 -10.70 -11.94
C GLU A 84 10.72 -9.78 -11.69
N PRO A 85 10.25 -9.03 -12.71
CA PRO A 85 9.02 -8.25 -12.57
C PRO A 85 7.82 -9.19 -12.40
N VAL A 86 6.94 -8.89 -11.44
CA VAL A 86 5.67 -9.62 -11.31
C VAL A 86 4.74 -9.32 -12.48
N TYR A 87 4.82 -8.10 -13.03
CA TYR A 87 4.06 -7.67 -14.18
C TYR A 87 4.96 -7.03 -15.24
N SER A 88 4.68 -7.27 -16.51
CA SER A 88 5.41 -6.70 -17.64
C SER A 88 4.92 -5.28 -18.02
N TYR A 89 4.69 -4.41 -17.02
CA TYR A 89 4.12 -3.07 -17.29
C TYR A 89 5.15 -1.94 -17.30
N TRP A 90 6.37 -2.21 -16.86
CA TRP A 90 7.43 -1.21 -16.86
C TRP A 90 7.79 -0.76 -18.28
N VAL A 91 8.08 0.52 -18.43
CA VAL A 91 8.49 1.15 -19.68
C VAL A 91 9.84 1.83 -19.50
N GLU A 92 10.80 1.52 -20.38
CA GLU A 92 12.15 2.09 -20.31
C GLU A 92 12.26 3.43 -21.07
N ASP A 93 11.48 3.59 -22.13
CA ASP A 93 11.57 4.74 -23.03
C ASP A 93 10.91 6.00 -22.48
N LEU A 94 11.53 7.14 -22.69
CA LEU A 94 10.93 8.46 -22.49
C LEU A 94 10.10 8.89 -23.72
N PRO A 95 8.99 9.64 -23.52
CA PRO A 95 8.43 10.12 -22.23
C PRO A 95 7.50 9.11 -21.55
N GLN A 96 7.30 7.91 -22.11
CA GLN A 96 6.34 6.92 -21.63
C GLN A 96 6.66 6.45 -20.21
N ARG A 97 7.96 6.32 -19.87
CA ARG A 97 8.38 5.97 -18.51
C ARG A 97 7.90 6.98 -17.47
N ASP A 98 8.01 8.27 -17.77
CA ASP A 98 7.55 9.31 -16.85
C ASP A 98 6.03 9.24 -16.67
N TRP A 99 5.28 9.03 -17.75
CA TRP A 99 3.83 8.84 -17.68
C TRP A 99 3.44 7.58 -16.89
N TYR A 100 4.21 6.48 -17.05
CA TYR A 100 4.02 5.28 -16.24
C TYR A 100 4.24 5.57 -14.76
N LEU A 101 5.36 6.20 -14.39
CA LEU A 101 5.69 6.59 -13.02
C LEU A 101 4.68 7.59 -12.43
N ASP A 102 4.01 8.38 -13.26
CA ASP A 102 2.92 9.26 -12.83
C ASP A 102 1.61 8.53 -12.54
N LEU A 103 1.37 7.41 -13.18
CA LEU A 103 0.15 6.62 -13.01
C LEU A 103 0.28 5.50 -11.99
N ALA A 104 1.40 4.80 -11.97
CA ALA A 104 1.72 3.77 -11.00
C ALA A 104 2.20 4.37 -9.67
N ASN A 105 2.14 3.62 -8.59
CA ASN A 105 2.66 4.00 -7.27
C ASN A 105 3.81 3.10 -6.81
N ASP A 106 3.94 1.94 -7.42
CA ASP A 106 4.86 0.87 -7.05
C ASP A 106 5.25 0.02 -8.24
N GLU A 107 6.35 -0.70 -8.11
CA GLU A 107 6.83 -1.74 -9.01
C GLU A 107 7.09 -3.01 -8.20
N PRO A 108 6.29 -4.07 -8.39
CA PRO A 108 6.51 -5.33 -7.69
C PRO A 108 7.51 -6.21 -8.44
N LEU A 109 8.52 -6.66 -7.71
CA LEU A 109 9.52 -7.63 -8.16
C LEU A 109 9.47 -8.88 -7.29
N VAL A 110 9.72 -10.04 -7.86
CA VAL A 110 9.80 -11.32 -7.17
C VAL A 110 11.18 -11.93 -7.33
N ASN A 111 11.71 -12.50 -6.27
CA ASN A 111 12.86 -13.38 -6.36
C ASN A 111 12.35 -14.80 -6.58
N PRO A 112 12.62 -15.43 -7.76
CA PRO A 112 12.06 -16.75 -8.10
C PRO A 112 12.60 -17.88 -7.23
N GLU A 113 13.80 -17.73 -6.65
CA GLU A 113 14.40 -18.77 -5.79
C GLU A 113 13.78 -18.79 -4.40
N THR A 114 13.47 -17.61 -3.83
CA THR A 114 12.97 -17.50 -2.46
C THR A 114 11.46 -17.29 -2.41
N GLY A 115 10.86 -16.79 -3.50
CA GLY A 115 9.47 -16.37 -3.56
C GLY A 115 9.16 -15.12 -2.71
N ILE A 116 10.20 -14.34 -2.35
CA ILE A 116 10.02 -13.02 -1.72
C ILE A 116 9.61 -12.01 -2.79
N ASN A 117 8.63 -11.20 -2.49
CA ASN A 117 8.23 -10.04 -3.28
C ASN A 117 8.79 -8.77 -2.66
N ILE A 118 9.29 -7.85 -3.49
CA ILE A 118 9.58 -6.47 -3.10
C ILE A 118 8.66 -5.57 -3.90
N GLU A 119 7.84 -4.76 -3.21
CA GLU A 119 7.07 -3.68 -3.83
C GLU A 119 7.84 -2.37 -3.63
N ILE A 120 8.46 -1.86 -4.70
CA ILE A 120 9.22 -0.61 -4.68
C ILE A 120 8.24 0.54 -4.87
N HIS A 121 7.82 1.18 -3.78
CA HIS A 121 6.97 2.37 -3.82
C HIS A 121 7.83 3.63 -3.98
N TRP A 122 7.34 4.61 -4.75
CA TRP A 122 7.92 5.97 -4.81
C TRP A 122 6.96 7.03 -4.29
N ASP A 123 5.81 6.59 -3.78
CA ASP A 123 4.80 7.41 -3.13
C ASP A 123 4.08 6.58 -2.05
N LEU A 124 3.51 7.21 -1.03
CA LEU A 124 2.69 6.51 -0.03
C LEU A 124 1.28 6.22 -0.54
N ASP A 125 0.59 7.24 -0.97
CA ASP A 125 -0.67 7.23 -1.71
C ASP A 125 -0.83 8.59 -2.36
N ARG A 126 -0.63 8.64 -3.65
CA ARG A 126 -0.57 9.89 -4.42
C ARG A 126 -1.85 10.72 -4.35
N LEU A 127 -2.99 10.12 -4.05
CA LEU A 127 -4.25 10.86 -3.96
C LEU A 127 -4.48 11.45 -2.57
N ILE A 128 -4.05 10.73 -1.54
CA ILE A 128 -4.18 11.18 -0.15
C ILE A 128 -3.02 12.11 0.20
N PHE A 129 -1.78 11.66 -0.07
CA PHE A 129 -0.55 12.42 0.18
C PHE A 129 -0.12 13.28 -1.01
N ASP A 130 -1.07 13.85 -1.75
CA ASP A 130 -0.91 14.62 -3.00
C ASP A 130 0.02 15.85 -2.78
N LEU A 131 1.31 15.61 -2.91
CA LEU A 131 2.39 16.60 -2.72
C LEU A 131 3.29 16.63 -3.97
N PRO A 132 3.88 17.80 -4.30
CA PRO A 132 5.01 17.87 -5.23
C PRO A 132 6.16 16.98 -4.76
N SER A 133 6.95 16.44 -5.69
CA SER A 133 8.03 15.48 -5.37
C SER A 133 9.02 16.01 -4.33
N THR A 134 9.40 17.29 -4.39
CA THR A 134 10.29 17.92 -3.42
C THR A 134 9.68 17.97 -2.02
N GLU A 135 8.43 18.42 -1.91
CA GLU A 135 7.72 18.46 -0.62
C GLU A 135 7.48 17.07 -0.05
N PHE A 136 7.26 16.07 -0.91
CA PHE A 136 7.13 14.68 -0.49
C PHE A 136 8.45 14.15 0.08
N GLN A 137 9.58 14.39 -0.59
CA GLN A 137 10.90 14.00 -0.10
C GLN A 137 11.23 14.68 1.24
N GLU A 138 10.95 15.95 1.40
CA GLU A 138 11.11 16.68 2.67
C GLU A 138 10.21 16.10 3.77
N LEU A 139 8.93 15.82 3.47
CA LEU A 139 8.02 15.17 4.42
C LEU A 139 8.60 13.84 4.92
N ILE A 140 9.08 13.01 4.01
CA ILE A 140 9.65 11.70 4.33
C ILE A 140 10.94 11.86 5.15
N GLN A 141 11.83 12.76 4.77
CA GLN A 141 13.06 13.02 5.49
C GLN A 141 12.81 13.46 6.94
N GLN A 142 11.83 14.35 7.16
CA GLN A 142 11.46 14.86 8.49
C GLN A 142 10.68 13.86 9.33
N ASN A 143 10.07 12.84 8.69
CA ASN A 143 9.19 11.86 9.35
C ASN A 143 9.69 10.42 9.16
N THR A 144 11.00 10.22 9.23
CA THR A 144 11.64 8.91 9.21
C THR A 144 12.40 8.70 10.51
N THR A 145 12.35 7.48 11.03
CA THR A 145 13.10 7.02 12.21
C THR A 145 13.78 5.68 11.91
N ARG A 146 14.52 5.14 12.85
CA ARG A 146 15.16 3.83 12.73
C ARG A 146 14.67 2.89 13.81
N ILE A 147 14.49 1.63 13.45
CA ILE A 147 14.19 0.52 14.38
C ILE A 147 15.17 -0.62 14.14
N GLN A 148 15.34 -1.48 15.14
CA GLN A 148 16.12 -2.69 15.03
C GLN A 148 15.23 -3.83 14.53
N VAL A 149 15.55 -4.40 13.37
CA VAL A 149 14.87 -5.54 12.78
C VAL A 149 15.94 -6.54 12.35
N LEU A 150 15.89 -7.78 12.83
CA LEU A 150 16.87 -8.83 12.49
C LEU A 150 18.33 -8.36 12.66
N ASN A 151 18.63 -7.70 13.77
CA ASN A 151 19.95 -7.13 14.09
C ASN A 151 20.45 -6.04 13.11
N ARG A 152 19.53 -5.43 12.35
CA ARG A 152 19.81 -4.34 11.41
C ARG A 152 19.09 -3.09 11.81
N SER A 153 19.74 -1.94 11.68
CA SER A 153 19.12 -0.63 11.84
C SER A 153 18.42 -0.23 10.54
N ILE A 154 17.11 -0.41 10.47
CA ILE A 154 16.29 -0.14 9.26
C ILE A 154 15.52 1.16 9.43
N ARG A 155 15.41 1.93 8.35
CA ARG A 155 14.59 3.14 8.29
C ARG A 155 13.11 2.76 8.13
N VAL A 156 12.26 3.41 8.91
CA VAL A 156 10.79 3.29 8.85
C VAL A 156 10.17 4.68 9.00
N LEU A 157 8.92 4.85 8.66
CA LEU A 157 8.21 6.11 8.93
C LEU A 157 8.19 6.41 10.43
N SER A 158 8.17 7.70 10.80
CA SER A 158 7.91 8.08 12.19
C SER A 158 6.55 7.52 12.66
N PRO A 159 6.37 7.25 13.96
CA PRO A 159 5.10 6.68 14.44
C PRO A 159 3.86 7.44 14.00
N GLU A 160 3.94 8.78 13.96
CA GLU A 160 2.82 9.64 13.58
C GLU A 160 2.48 9.50 12.09
N LEU A 161 3.48 9.57 11.20
CA LEU A 161 3.25 9.45 9.76
C LEU A 161 2.87 8.03 9.38
N GLU A 162 3.48 7.02 10.00
CA GLU A 162 3.11 5.61 9.80
C GLU A 162 1.65 5.38 10.14
N LEU A 163 1.19 5.88 11.29
CA LEU A 163 -0.20 5.70 11.70
C LEU A 163 -1.18 6.41 10.76
N VAL A 164 -0.88 7.65 10.29
CA VAL A 164 -1.67 8.32 9.24
C VAL A 164 -1.70 7.48 7.97
N TYR A 165 -0.57 6.92 7.57
CA TYR A 165 -0.48 6.04 6.40
C TYR A 165 -1.32 4.76 6.56
N LEU A 166 -1.29 4.12 7.73
CA LEU A 166 -2.10 2.93 8.02
C LEU A 166 -3.60 3.21 7.96
N PHE A 167 -4.06 4.34 8.52
CA PHE A 167 -5.45 4.78 8.40
C PHE A 167 -5.85 5.02 6.94
N ALA A 168 -5.02 5.74 6.19
CA ALA A 168 -5.25 6.04 4.78
C ALA A 168 -5.30 4.75 3.93
N HIS A 169 -4.36 3.84 4.15
CA HIS A 169 -4.29 2.56 3.45
C HIS A 169 -5.52 1.67 3.76
N GLY A 170 -5.88 1.54 5.04
CA GLY A 170 -7.08 0.77 5.42
C GLY A 170 -8.36 1.36 4.85
N ALA A 171 -8.55 2.67 4.94
CA ALA A 171 -9.72 3.37 4.42
C ALA A 171 -9.82 3.23 2.89
N ARG A 172 -8.72 3.44 2.15
CA ARG A 172 -8.66 3.26 0.68
C ARG A 172 -9.14 1.88 0.25
N HIS A 173 -8.74 0.85 0.99
CA HIS A 173 -9.10 -0.54 0.73
C HIS A 173 -10.36 -1.00 1.44
N ALA A 174 -11.19 -0.06 1.96
CA ALA A 174 -12.42 -0.36 2.69
C ALA A 174 -12.22 -1.42 3.80
N TRP A 175 -11.05 -1.46 4.40
CA TRP A 175 -10.70 -2.35 5.52
C TRP A 175 -10.92 -3.84 5.26
N PHE A 176 -10.93 -4.30 4.00
CA PHE A 176 -11.31 -5.69 3.66
C PHE A 176 -10.44 -6.75 4.35
N ARG A 177 -9.25 -6.41 4.84
CA ARG A 177 -8.40 -7.28 5.66
C ARG A 177 -8.45 -6.84 7.11
N LEU A 178 -9.10 -7.62 7.95
CA LEU A 178 -9.23 -7.34 9.41
C LEU A 178 -7.88 -7.10 10.11
N LYS A 179 -6.81 -7.71 9.62
CA LYS A 179 -5.46 -7.50 10.16
C LYS A 179 -5.03 -6.03 10.22
N TRP A 180 -5.52 -5.17 9.34
CA TRP A 180 -5.19 -3.74 9.36
C TRP A 180 -5.85 -3.00 10.53
N LEU A 181 -7.07 -3.41 10.91
CA LEU A 181 -7.71 -2.90 12.13
C LEU A 181 -6.99 -3.40 13.38
N VAL A 182 -6.57 -4.68 13.39
CA VAL A 182 -5.80 -5.26 14.50
C VAL A 182 -4.49 -4.50 14.72
N ASP A 183 -3.79 -4.12 13.65
CA ASP A 183 -2.56 -3.33 13.76
C ASP A 183 -2.79 -1.98 14.43
N ILE A 184 -3.87 -1.30 14.05
CA ILE A 184 -4.20 0.02 14.61
C ILE A 184 -4.63 -0.10 16.08
N ILE A 185 -5.43 -1.12 16.43
CA ILE A 185 -5.85 -1.37 17.81
C ILE A 185 -4.66 -1.62 18.75
N HIS A 186 -3.61 -2.29 18.23
CA HIS A 186 -2.42 -2.62 19.01
C HIS A 186 -1.25 -1.63 18.81
N TYR A 187 -1.48 -0.59 18.01
CA TYR A 187 -0.43 0.42 17.78
C TYR A 187 -0.08 1.12 19.09
N PRO A 188 1.23 1.32 19.39
CA PRO A 188 1.67 1.94 20.66
C PRO A 188 1.39 3.44 20.68
N VAL A 189 0.12 3.81 20.82
CA VAL A 189 -0.37 5.20 20.74
C VAL A 189 0.16 6.11 21.84
N GLU A 190 0.61 5.54 22.95
CA GLU A 190 1.27 6.25 24.04
C GLU A 190 2.65 6.82 23.65
N LYS A 191 3.26 6.32 22.59
CA LYS A 191 4.56 6.76 22.05
C LYS A 191 4.44 7.81 20.94
N ILE A 192 3.23 8.25 20.61
CA ILE A 192 2.96 9.19 19.55
C ILE A 192 2.97 10.62 20.06
N ASP A 193 3.63 11.51 19.35
CA ASP A 193 3.44 12.96 19.49
C ASP A 193 2.03 13.33 18.98
N GLN A 194 1.07 13.44 19.90
CA GLN A 194 -0.34 13.72 19.56
C GLN A 194 -0.53 15.02 18.77
N PRO A 195 0.10 16.17 19.13
CA PRO A 195 0.06 17.39 18.34
C PRO A 195 0.55 17.19 16.91
N LYS A 196 1.68 16.51 16.71
CA LYS A 196 2.25 16.20 15.40
C LYS A 196 1.34 15.30 14.59
N PHE A 197 0.79 14.24 15.20
CA PHE A 197 -0.17 13.34 14.57
C PHE A 197 -1.41 14.08 14.08
N GLN A 198 -2.02 14.91 14.94
CA GLN A 198 -3.19 15.72 14.56
C GLN A 198 -2.87 16.73 13.44
N LYS A 199 -1.67 17.31 13.43
CA LYS A 199 -1.22 18.19 12.34
C LYS A 199 -1.11 17.43 11.01
N LEU A 200 -0.57 16.22 10.99
CA LEU A 200 -0.47 15.37 9.80
C LEU A 200 -1.85 14.94 9.29
N LEU A 201 -2.76 14.51 10.18
CA LEU A 201 -4.14 14.17 9.81
C LEU A 201 -4.85 15.35 9.12
N LYS A 202 -4.73 16.55 9.68
CA LYS A 202 -5.31 17.77 9.09
C LYS A 202 -4.65 18.12 7.76
N ARG A 203 -3.31 18.04 7.65
CA ARG A 203 -2.58 18.31 6.43
C ARG A 203 -3.06 17.45 5.26
N PHE A 204 -3.31 16.16 5.52
CA PHE A 204 -3.73 15.21 4.49
C PHE A 204 -5.24 15.01 4.39
N HIS A 205 -6.04 15.75 5.16
CA HIS A 205 -7.50 15.61 5.19
C HIS A 205 -7.94 14.19 5.56
N ALA A 206 -7.27 13.57 6.52
CA ALA A 206 -7.42 12.18 6.92
C ALA A 206 -8.15 11.98 8.27
N THR A 207 -8.65 13.06 8.87
CA THR A 207 -9.27 13.04 10.22
C THR A 207 -10.51 12.15 10.29
N HIS A 208 -11.28 12.05 9.21
CA HIS A 208 -12.50 11.26 9.13
C HIS A 208 -12.24 9.74 9.07
N PHE A 209 -11.03 9.28 8.78
CA PHE A 209 -10.68 7.86 8.81
C PHE A 209 -10.70 7.27 10.22
N LEU A 210 -10.44 8.10 11.25
CA LEU A 210 -10.36 7.65 12.63
C LEU A 210 -11.71 7.14 13.16
N PRO A 211 -12.81 7.93 13.12
CA PRO A 211 -14.12 7.45 13.58
C PRO A 211 -14.64 6.27 12.75
N GLU A 212 -14.29 6.18 11.46
CA GLU A 212 -14.66 5.04 10.62
C GLU A 212 -13.93 3.75 11.04
N ALA A 213 -12.61 3.81 11.22
CA ALA A 213 -11.83 2.69 11.71
C ALA A 213 -12.25 2.25 13.13
N ASN A 214 -12.53 3.22 14.01
CA ASN A 214 -12.99 2.96 15.37
C ASN A 214 -14.34 2.25 15.42
N GLU A 215 -15.30 2.65 14.58
CA GLU A 215 -16.60 1.98 14.46
C GLU A 215 -16.45 0.53 14.01
N LEU A 216 -15.58 0.28 13.01
CA LEU A 216 -15.28 -1.07 12.54
C LEU A 216 -14.55 -1.90 13.59
N ALA A 217 -13.58 -1.31 14.31
CA ALA A 217 -12.86 -1.96 15.40
C ALA A 217 -13.79 -2.39 16.53
N ASN A 218 -14.68 -1.48 16.96
CA ASN A 218 -15.69 -1.81 17.96
C ASN A 218 -16.63 -2.93 17.50
N PHE A 219 -17.06 -2.90 16.24
CA PHE A 219 -17.97 -3.89 15.70
C PHE A 219 -17.35 -5.30 15.65
N TYR A 220 -16.11 -5.42 15.17
CA TYR A 220 -15.47 -6.73 14.97
C TYR A 220 -14.74 -7.27 16.19
N PHE A 221 -14.21 -6.39 17.06
CA PHE A 221 -13.34 -6.78 18.17
C PHE A 221 -13.88 -6.37 19.54
N GLY A 222 -15.01 -5.65 19.61
CA GLY A 222 -15.54 -5.12 20.89
C GLY A 222 -14.61 -4.12 21.58
N ARG A 223 -13.60 -3.62 20.87
CA ARG A 223 -12.59 -2.70 21.39
C ARG A 223 -12.36 -1.56 20.40
N GLY A 224 -12.45 -0.32 20.89
CA GLY A 224 -12.15 0.88 20.12
C GLY A 224 -10.66 1.20 20.04
N ILE A 225 -10.37 2.23 19.26
CA ILE A 225 -9.02 2.77 19.09
C ILE A 225 -8.81 3.88 20.11
N GLU A 226 -7.73 3.82 20.88
CA GLU A 226 -7.43 4.75 21.99
C GLU A 226 -6.76 6.04 21.46
N LEU A 227 -7.43 6.74 20.55
CA LEU A 227 -6.98 8.02 20.00
C LEU A 227 -8.06 9.09 20.12
N PRO A 228 -7.69 10.36 20.32
CA PRO A 228 -8.65 11.46 20.26
C PRO A 228 -9.31 11.54 18.90
N MET A 229 -10.63 11.45 18.84
CA MET A 229 -11.41 11.45 17.62
C MET A 229 -12.39 12.59 17.57
N GLN A 230 -12.66 13.09 16.39
CA GLN A 230 -13.67 14.10 16.12
C GLN A 230 -14.56 13.63 14.96
N GLY A 231 -15.83 13.99 15.01
CA GLY A 231 -16.79 13.65 13.98
C GLY A 231 -17.48 12.29 14.20
N LYS A 232 -18.31 11.93 13.23
CA LYS A 232 -19.04 10.66 13.20
C LYS A 232 -18.65 9.87 11.97
N PRO A 233 -18.63 8.52 12.05
CA PRO A 233 -18.35 7.69 10.89
C PRO A 233 -19.43 7.86 9.82
N ASN A 234 -19.04 7.77 8.55
CA ASN A 234 -19.99 7.79 7.45
C ASN A 234 -20.73 6.42 7.37
N PRO A 235 -22.07 6.38 7.49
CA PRO A 235 -22.82 5.14 7.49
C PRO A 235 -22.66 4.31 6.21
N PHE A 236 -22.51 4.97 5.05
CA PHE A 236 -22.27 4.28 3.80
C PHE A 236 -20.89 3.62 3.77
N VAL A 237 -19.84 4.34 4.20
CA VAL A 237 -18.47 3.80 4.27
C VAL A 237 -18.41 2.59 5.20
N ILE A 238 -19.03 2.68 6.38
CA ILE A 238 -19.10 1.55 7.33
C ILE A 238 -19.83 0.34 6.71
N LYS A 239 -20.98 0.57 6.08
CA LYS A 239 -21.73 -0.51 5.42
C LYS A 239 -20.91 -1.16 4.30
N TYR A 240 -20.28 -0.33 3.45
CA TYR A 240 -19.45 -0.81 2.36
C TYR A 240 -18.25 -1.61 2.87
N SER A 241 -17.55 -1.11 3.89
CA SER A 241 -16.42 -1.81 4.50
C SER A 241 -16.83 -3.16 5.10
N LYS A 242 -17.96 -3.23 5.81
CA LYS A 242 -18.50 -4.50 6.31
C LYS A 242 -18.84 -5.49 5.18
N GLU A 243 -19.38 -5.01 4.06
CA GLU A 243 -19.61 -5.84 2.86
C GLU A 243 -18.28 -6.35 2.27
N GLN A 244 -17.24 -5.52 2.19
CA GLN A 244 -15.92 -5.93 1.67
C GLN A 244 -15.23 -6.94 2.59
N ILE A 245 -15.26 -6.73 3.90
CA ILE A 245 -14.71 -7.66 4.90
C ILE A 245 -15.42 -9.02 4.82
N ALA A 246 -16.75 -9.02 4.75
CA ALA A 246 -17.53 -10.26 4.71
C ALA A 246 -17.32 -11.08 3.43
N ASN A 247 -17.01 -10.42 2.32
CA ASN A 247 -16.85 -11.09 1.02
C ASN A 247 -15.39 -11.45 0.70
N GLU A 248 -14.41 -10.96 1.47
CA GLU A 248 -12.96 -11.11 1.21
C GLU A 248 -12.57 -10.79 -0.25
N VAL A 249 -13.32 -9.88 -0.90
CA VAL A 249 -13.16 -9.60 -2.33
C VAL A 249 -11.91 -8.79 -2.56
N VAL A 250 -10.93 -9.41 -3.17
CA VAL A 250 -9.61 -8.82 -3.39
C VAL A 250 -9.54 -8.03 -4.70
N ILE A 251 -10.19 -8.46 -5.77
CA ILE A 251 -10.04 -7.82 -7.09
C ILE A 251 -11.25 -8.08 -8.00
N GLY A 252 -11.73 -7.01 -8.63
CA GLY A 252 -12.70 -7.05 -9.71
C GLY A 252 -14.10 -6.56 -9.33
N PHE A 253 -14.79 -6.03 -10.31
CA PHE A 253 -16.18 -5.59 -10.14
C PHE A 253 -17.06 -6.57 -10.92
N PRO A 254 -17.79 -7.46 -10.23
CA PRO A 254 -18.62 -8.47 -10.89
C PRO A 254 -19.75 -7.86 -11.73
N ASN A 255 -20.11 -6.60 -11.45
CA ASN A 255 -21.15 -5.89 -12.17
C ASN A 255 -21.04 -4.36 -11.98
N LEU A 256 -21.83 -3.62 -12.77
CA LEU A 256 -21.87 -2.15 -12.71
C LEU A 256 -22.24 -1.62 -11.31
N LYS A 257 -23.14 -2.29 -10.58
CA LYS A 257 -23.54 -1.88 -9.23
C LYS A 257 -22.36 -1.92 -8.25
N ALA A 258 -21.54 -2.97 -8.31
CA ALA A 258 -20.33 -3.06 -7.49
C ALA A 258 -19.32 -1.96 -7.84
N PHE A 259 -19.14 -1.68 -9.13
CA PHE A 259 -18.29 -0.59 -9.60
C PHE A 259 -18.79 0.78 -9.12
N LEU A 260 -20.10 1.05 -9.20
CA LEU A 260 -20.67 2.31 -8.70
C LEU A 260 -20.54 2.45 -7.17
N LYS A 261 -20.70 1.36 -6.40
CA LYS A 261 -20.44 1.37 -4.95
C LYS A 261 -18.97 1.71 -4.65
N TYR A 262 -18.04 1.16 -5.40
CA TYR A 262 -16.62 1.45 -5.29
C TYR A 262 -16.32 2.92 -5.57
N LEU A 263 -16.85 3.50 -6.65
CA LEU A 263 -16.69 4.91 -6.96
C LEU A 263 -17.29 5.80 -5.87
N TYR A 264 -18.46 5.43 -5.35
CA TYR A 264 -19.14 6.17 -4.30
C TYR A 264 -18.39 6.10 -2.96
N HIS A 265 -17.80 4.94 -2.61
CA HIS A 265 -16.91 4.82 -1.48
C HIS A 265 -15.71 5.77 -1.61
N HIS A 266 -15.06 5.80 -2.76
CA HIS A 266 -13.92 6.70 -3.00
C HIS A 266 -14.31 8.17 -3.05
N TYR A 267 -15.56 8.50 -3.39
CA TYR A 267 -16.06 9.86 -3.27
C TYR A 267 -16.05 10.34 -1.80
N PHE A 268 -16.37 9.47 -0.85
CA PHE A 268 -16.31 9.78 0.58
C PHE A 268 -14.90 9.68 1.17
N LEU A 269 -14.00 8.95 0.54
CA LEU A 269 -12.60 8.85 0.95
C LEU A 269 -11.90 10.21 0.94
N PHE A 270 -12.34 11.13 0.07
CA PHE A 270 -11.74 12.45 -0.08
C PHE A 270 -12.62 13.54 0.51
N GLU A 271 -12.12 14.22 1.53
CA GLU A 271 -12.77 15.41 2.08
C GLU A 271 -12.88 16.52 1.01
N LYS A 272 -11.78 16.77 0.25
CA LYS A 272 -11.78 17.66 -0.90
C LYS A 272 -12.37 17.00 -2.14
N LYS A 273 -13.50 17.49 -2.61
CA LYS A 273 -14.22 16.94 -3.79
C LYS A 273 -13.42 16.99 -5.08
N SER A 274 -12.49 17.95 -5.23
CA SER A 274 -11.54 17.97 -6.34
C SER A 274 -10.67 16.71 -6.40
N LYS A 275 -10.23 16.18 -5.25
CA LYS A 275 -9.49 14.92 -5.20
C LYS A 275 -10.37 13.71 -5.57
N ALA A 276 -11.64 13.72 -5.16
CA ALA A 276 -12.60 12.68 -5.56
C ALA A 276 -12.80 12.67 -7.09
N PHE A 277 -12.92 13.83 -7.72
CA PHE A 277 -12.98 13.93 -9.18
C PHE A 277 -11.67 13.48 -9.85
N LYS A 278 -10.51 13.90 -9.33
CA LYS A 278 -9.19 13.44 -9.83
C LYS A 278 -9.09 11.91 -9.78
N PHE A 279 -9.53 11.29 -8.67
CA PHE A 279 -9.61 9.84 -8.54
C PHE A 279 -10.53 9.20 -9.60
N LEU A 280 -11.73 9.76 -9.79
CA LEU A 280 -12.69 9.28 -10.78
C LEU A 280 -12.06 9.29 -12.18
N PHE A 281 -11.45 10.42 -12.58
CA PHE A 281 -10.76 10.54 -13.86
C PHE A 281 -9.61 9.54 -14.01
N ARG A 282 -8.84 9.28 -12.95
CA ARG A 282 -7.80 8.24 -12.98
C ARG A 282 -8.37 6.83 -13.13
N THR A 283 -9.49 6.54 -12.45
CA THR A 283 -10.10 5.20 -12.47
C THR A 283 -10.65 4.84 -13.85
N ILE A 284 -11.32 5.79 -14.52
CA ILE A 284 -11.87 5.60 -15.87
C ILE A 284 -10.90 6.03 -16.98
N GLY A 285 -9.87 6.78 -16.65
CA GLY A 285 -8.85 7.30 -17.57
C GLY A 285 -7.77 6.29 -17.93
N ILE A 286 -6.59 6.78 -18.26
CA ILE A 286 -5.42 6.00 -18.66
C ILE A 286 -4.87 5.23 -17.46
N ARG A 287 -4.47 3.97 -17.68
CA ARG A 287 -3.82 3.10 -16.67
C ARG A 287 -2.36 2.86 -17.02
N PRO A 288 -1.50 2.48 -16.04
CA PRO A 288 -0.12 2.08 -16.32
C PRO A 288 -0.02 1.02 -17.43
N GLN A 289 -0.91 0.01 -17.43
CA GLN A 289 -0.97 -1.05 -18.42
C GLN A 289 -1.23 -0.54 -19.85
N ASP A 290 -1.94 0.57 -20.00
CA ASP A 290 -2.19 1.15 -21.31
C ASP A 290 -0.91 1.77 -21.89
N ILE A 291 -0.08 2.38 -21.01
CA ILE A 291 1.21 2.98 -21.42
C ILE A 291 2.19 1.89 -21.88
N SER A 292 2.23 0.76 -21.19
CA SER A 292 3.14 -0.35 -21.52
C SER A 292 2.71 -1.15 -22.75
N ALA A 293 1.40 -1.19 -23.05
CA ALA A 293 0.85 -2.03 -24.11
C ALA A 293 1.17 -1.54 -25.53
N VAL A 294 1.44 -0.24 -25.70
CA VAL A 294 1.71 0.38 -27.02
C VAL A 294 2.51 1.67 -26.84
N LYS A 295 3.42 1.94 -27.78
CA LYS A 295 4.17 3.21 -27.78
C LYS A 295 3.42 4.26 -28.62
N LEU A 296 2.81 5.25 -27.97
CA LEU A 296 2.12 6.36 -28.61
C LEU A 296 2.87 7.68 -28.37
N PRO A 297 2.93 8.58 -29.36
CA PRO A 297 3.73 9.81 -29.26
C PRO A 297 3.16 10.84 -28.28
N TYR A 298 1.85 10.80 -28.00
CA TYR A 298 1.19 11.78 -27.13
C TYR A 298 0.37 11.12 -26.05
N TYR A 299 0.44 11.60 -24.81
CA TYR A 299 -0.25 11.05 -23.65
C TYR A 299 -1.77 10.92 -23.83
N TRP A 300 -2.45 11.92 -24.41
CA TRP A 300 -3.90 11.89 -24.61
C TRP A 300 -4.38 10.75 -25.54
N GLN A 301 -3.52 10.23 -26.43
CA GLN A 301 -3.87 9.12 -27.32
C GLN A 301 -4.13 7.82 -26.59
N TYR A 302 -3.51 7.63 -25.41
CA TYR A 302 -3.75 6.45 -24.58
C TYR A 302 -5.17 6.36 -24.04
N PHE A 303 -5.87 7.50 -23.91
CA PHE A 303 -7.28 7.50 -23.58
C PHE A 303 -8.11 6.77 -24.66
N PHE A 304 -7.91 7.09 -25.91
CA PHE A 304 -8.59 6.40 -27.03
C PHE A 304 -8.16 4.95 -27.17
N TYR A 305 -6.86 4.67 -27.04
CA TYR A 305 -6.34 3.30 -27.05
C TYR A 305 -7.01 2.43 -25.97
N ARG A 306 -7.17 2.94 -24.75
CA ARG A 306 -7.85 2.23 -23.68
C ARG A 306 -9.25 1.82 -24.05
N TYR A 307 -10.07 2.75 -24.56
CA TYR A 307 -11.45 2.44 -24.92
C TYR A 307 -11.52 1.52 -26.14
N TYR A 308 -10.63 1.67 -27.10
CA TYR A 308 -10.47 0.72 -28.21
C TYR A 308 -10.13 -0.69 -27.68
N SER A 309 -9.17 -0.82 -26.77
CA SER A 309 -8.76 -2.12 -26.21
C SER A 309 -9.90 -2.78 -25.41
N LEU A 310 -10.66 -2.01 -24.66
CA LEU A 310 -11.84 -2.51 -23.92
C LEU A 310 -12.94 -3.02 -24.87
N LEU A 311 -13.21 -2.31 -25.95
CA LEU A 311 -14.17 -2.74 -26.99
C LEU A 311 -13.69 -4.02 -27.68
N LYS A 312 -12.40 -4.10 -28.04
CA LYS A 312 -11.80 -5.28 -28.66
C LYS A 312 -11.90 -6.53 -27.78
N ARG A 313 -11.62 -6.41 -26.48
CA ARG A 313 -11.78 -7.52 -25.51
C ARG A 313 -13.22 -7.98 -25.41
N LYS A 314 -14.18 -7.05 -25.40
CA LYS A 314 -15.61 -7.39 -25.35
C LYS A 314 -16.09 -8.10 -26.60
N MET A 315 -15.50 -7.80 -27.76
CA MET A 315 -15.82 -8.42 -29.06
C MET A 315 -15.15 -9.80 -29.25
N ASN A 316 -14.02 -10.06 -28.60
CA ASN A 316 -13.26 -11.32 -28.69
C ASN A 316 -12.95 -11.89 -27.29
N PRO A 317 -13.95 -12.46 -26.58
CA PRO A 317 -13.76 -12.97 -25.23
C PRO A 317 -12.97 -14.30 -25.12
N LEU A 318 -12.53 -14.89 -26.23
CA LEU A 318 -11.91 -16.24 -26.29
C LEU A 318 -10.39 -16.22 -26.56
N ARG A 319 -9.68 -15.13 -26.29
CA ARG A 319 -8.22 -15.05 -26.48
C ARG A 319 -7.50 -14.59 -25.20
N GLU A 320 -7.75 -15.27 -24.08
CA GLU A 320 -6.88 -15.24 -22.89
C GLU A 320 -6.57 -16.68 -22.47
#